data_5dbd4d3f6420b3a853988b22534f45c8
#
_entry.id   5dbd4d3f6420b3a853988b22534f45c8
#
_cell.length_a   1.000
_cell.length_b   1.000
_cell.length_c   1.000
_cell.angle_alpha   90.00
_cell.angle_beta   90.00
_cell.angle_gamma   90.00
#
_symmetry.space_group_name_H-M   'P 1'
#
loop_
_entity.id
_entity.type
_entity.pdbx_description
1 polymer ?
#
loop_
_entity_poly.entity_id
_entity_poly.type
_entity_poly.pdbx_seq_one_letter_code
_entity_poly.pdbx_strand_id
1 'polypeptide(L)'
;MKKHLSLLILPLLLTSCGSTNSVTVIELAKKELSFEEADFNFDSLTSMPSYVDSHKYYTTDKKTIDFLFDKMSKIKLVYDESFDYEDLFFYPISDTRQHFYVSFHSSTPKKAISFDLFYDGLVTFSPNAKDFYLIEEKNPSLFTEIGEIVRYGGIAK
;
A
#
# COMPACT_ATOMS: atom_id res chain seq x y z
N MET A 1 18.43 -34.09 59.71
CA MET A 1 17.26 -33.67 58.89
C MET A 1 17.71 -32.56 57.97
N LYS A 2 17.99 -32.84 56.69
CA LYS A 2 18.37 -31.84 55.67
C LYS A 2 17.16 -31.59 54.79
N LYS A 3 16.61 -30.37 54.83
CA LYS A 3 15.51 -29.95 53.97
C LYS A 3 16.11 -29.50 52.62
N HIS A 4 15.81 -30.25 51.56
CA HIS A 4 16.09 -29.84 50.20
C HIS A 4 15.03 -28.85 49.73
N LEU A 5 15.48 -27.62 49.55
CA LEU A 5 14.67 -26.58 48.96
C LEU A 5 14.80 -26.69 47.42
N SER A 6 13.83 -27.33 46.75
CA SER A 6 13.77 -27.39 45.31
C SER A 6 13.33 -26.04 44.81
N LEU A 7 14.29 -25.30 44.21
CA LEU A 7 14.01 -24.06 43.48
C LEU A 7 13.41 -24.39 42.12
N LEU A 8 12.12 -24.25 42.00
CA LEU A 8 11.39 -24.41 40.74
C LEU A 8 11.66 -23.15 39.89
N ILE A 9 12.64 -23.25 39.01
CA ILE A 9 12.89 -22.22 37.97
C ILE A 9 11.82 -22.40 36.91
N LEU A 10 10.81 -21.54 36.95
CA LEU A 10 9.79 -21.42 35.92
C LEU A 10 10.43 -20.73 34.72
N PRO A 11 10.58 -21.36 33.54
CA PRO A 11 11.05 -20.64 32.37
C PRO A 11 9.96 -19.67 31.95
N LEU A 12 10.21 -18.37 32.16
CA LEU A 12 9.47 -17.32 31.47
C LEU A 12 9.75 -17.46 29.98
N LEU A 13 8.86 -18.16 29.29
CA LEU A 13 8.75 -18.07 27.85
C LEU A 13 8.29 -16.66 27.53
N LEU A 14 9.24 -15.76 27.35
CA LEU A 14 9.05 -14.50 26.65
C LEU A 14 8.73 -14.88 25.21
N THR A 15 7.44 -15.13 24.94
CA THR A 15 6.92 -15.03 23.59
C THR A 15 7.07 -13.57 23.18
N SER A 16 8.22 -13.25 22.62
CA SER A 16 8.39 -12.06 21.81
C SER A 16 7.43 -12.23 20.63
N CYS A 17 6.19 -11.84 20.83
CA CYS A 17 5.31 -11.49 19.73
C CYS A 17 5.98 -10.27 19.10
N GLY A 18 6.79 -10.51 18.05
CA GLY A 18 7.27 -9.46 17.17
C GLY A 18 6.04 -8.77 16.62
N SER A 19 5.64 -7.66 17.22
CA SER A 19 4.67 -6.78 16.60
C SER A 19 5.37 -6.27 15.35
N THR A 20 5.01 -6.81 14.20
CA THR A 20 5.30 -6.17 12.92
C THR A 20 4.73 -4.78 13.04
N ASN A 21 5.60 -3.77 13.07
CA ASN A 21 5.17 -2.38 13.16
C ASN A 21 4.54 -2.02 11.81
N SER A 22 3.27 -2.38 11.66
CA SER A 22 2.51 -1.94 10.49
C SER A 22 2.16 -0.46 10.64
N VAL A 23 2.28 0.27 9.54
CA VAL A 23 2.00 1.70 9.45
C VAL A 23 0.98 1.95 8.35
N THR A 24 0.21 3.01 8.48
CA THR A 24 -0.72 3.42 7.43
C THR A 24 -0.03 4.29 6.39
N VAL A 25 -0.63 4.37 5.21
CA VAL A 25 -0.18 5.29 4.15
C VAL A 25 -0.10 6.74 4.64
N ILE A 26 -1.08 7.18 5.45
CA ILE A 26 -1.11 8.54 6.00
C ILE A 26 0.09 8.78 6.92
N GLU A 27 0.40 7.83 7.81
CA GLU A 27 1.55 7.93 8.71
C GLU A 27 2.86 8.01 7.93
N LEU A 28 3.03 7.16 6.91
CA LEU A 28 4.21 7.20 6.05
C LEU A 28 4.31 8.49 5.25
N ALA A 29 3.22 8.98 4.67
CA ALA A 29 3.22 10.24 3.93
C ALA A 29 3.60 11.43 4.82
N LYS A 30 3.10 11.48 6.05
CA LYS A 30 3.48 12.51 7.01
C LYS A 30 4.95 12.41 7.40
N LYS A 31 5.43 11.20 7.65
CA LYS A 31 6.80 10.95 8.10
C LYS A 31 7.85 11.13 6.99
N GLU A 32 7.64 10.51 5.84
CA GLU A 32 8.65 10.38 4.78
C GLU A 32 8.50 11.45 3.68
N LEU A 33 7.27 11.94 3.43
CA LEU A 33 6.98 12.91 2.37
C LEU A 33 6.64 14.32 2.90
N SER A 34 6.71 14.52 4.22
CA SER A 34 6.36 15.78 4.86
C SER A 34 4.97 16.29 4.50
N PHE A 35 3.99 15.39 4.45
CA PHE A 35 2.58 15.74 4.25
C PHE A 35 1.99 16.27 5.55
N GLU A 36 1.20 17.34 5.43
CA GLU A 36 0.31 17.83 6.48
C GLU A 36 -1.13 17.38 6.22
N GLU A 37 -2.04 17.58 7.15
CA GLU A 37 -3.44 17.16 7.01
C GLU A 37 -4.12 17.75 5.77
N ALA A 38 -3.83 19.01 5.46
CA ALA A 38 -4.39 19.69 4.30
C ALA A 38 -3.89 19.15 2.96
N ASP A 39 -2.73 18.49 2.92
CA ASP A 39 -2.13 17.95 1.70
C ASP A 39 -2.86 16.71 1.17
N PHE A 40 -3.65 16.05 2.01
CA PHE A 40 -4.46 14.90 1.62
C PHE A 40 -5.75 15.29 0.87
N ASN A 41 -5.93 16.57 0.56
CA ASN A 41 -7.01 17.04 -0.29
C ASN A 41 -6.59 17.00 -1.76
N PHE A 42 -6.64 15.84 -2.37
CA PHE A 42 -6.26 15.63 -3.76
C PHE A 42 -7.32 16.18 -4.72
N ASP A 43 -6.87 16.78 -5.82
CA ASP A 43 -7.70 17.38 -6.87
C ASP A 43 -7.72 16.57 -8.17
N SER A 44 -6.81 15.61 -8.32
CA SER A 44 -6.78 14.72 -9.46
C SER A 44 -6.18 13.35 -9.13
N LEU A 45 -6.56 12.37 -9.93
CA LEU A 45 -6.06 11.00 -9.87
C LEU A 45 -5.66 10.55 -11.27
N THR A 46 -4.52 9.88 -11.33
CA THR A 46 -4.05 9.21 -12.53
C THR A 46 -3.89 7.73 -12.25
N SER A 47 -4.28 6.87 -13.16
CA SER A 47 -3.95 5.46 -13.11
C SER A 47 -3.43 4.97 -14.44
N MET A 48 -2.42 4.12 -14.39
CA MET A 48 -1.82 3.47 -15.54
C MET A 48 -1.77 1.96 -15.29
N PRO A 49 -2.50 1.17 -16.07
CA PRO A 49 -2.28 -0.27 -16.09
C PRO A 49 -0.93 -0.60 -16.72
N SER A 50 -0.27 -1.63 -16.24
CA SER A 50 1.08 -2.04 -16.68
C SER A 50 1.12 -2.89 -17.95
N TYR A 51 -0.01 -3.18 -18.58
CA TYR A 51 -0.08 -4.07 -19.74
C TYR A 51 -0.35 -3.32 -21.05
N VAL A 52 0.02 -3.95 -22.18
CA VAL A 52 0.33 -3.36 -23.49
C VAL A 52 -0.78 -2.56 -24.18
N ASP A 53 -2.05 -2.69 -23.79
CA ASP A 53 -3.18 -1.94 -24.43
C ASP A 53 -3.88 -0.98 -23.48
N SER A 54 -3.14 -0.45 -22.53
CA SER A 54 -3.68 0.25 -21.40
C SER A 54 -3.95 1.72 -21.67
N HIS A 55 -5.19 2.13 -21.59
CA HIS A 55 -5.56 3.53 -21.57
C HIS A 55 -5.25 4.12 -20.18
N LYS A 56 -4.49 5.20 -20.19
CA LYS A 56 -4.27 6.00 -18.98
C LYS A 56 -5.61 6.56 -18.54
N TYR A 57 -6.01 6.21 -17.31
CA TYR A 57 -7.18 6.81 -16.69
C TYR A 57 -6.78 8.10 -15.96
N TYR A 58 -7.59 9.13 -16.11
CA TYR A 58 -7.44 10.40 -15.42
C TYR A 58 -8.82 10.90 -14.99
N THR A 59 -8.93 11.38 -13.78
CA THR A 59 -10.14 12.02 -13.28
C THR A 59 -9.86 13.18 -12.34
N THR A 60 -10.76 14.15 -12.36
CA THR A 60 -10.89 15.24 -11.37
C THR A 60 -12.19 15.13 -10.58
N ASP A 61 -12.93 14.02 -10.77
CA ASP A 61 -14.14 13.78 -9.98
C ASP A 61 -13.79 13.56 -8.51
N LYS A 62 -14.08 14.54 -7.70
CA LYS A 62 -13.73 14.57 -6.27
C LYS A 62 -14.30 13.38 -5.51
N LYS A 63 -15.49 12.92 -5.85
CA LYS A 63 -16.13 11.78 -5.17
C LYS A 63 -15.34 10.48 -5.43
N THR A 64 -14.92 10.27 -6.66
CA THR A 64 -14.09 9.12 -7.05
C THR A 64 -12.74 9.17 -6.36
N ILE A 65 -12.09 10.34 -6.35
CA ILE A 65 -10.79 10.54 -5.73
C ILE A 65 -10.87 10.26 -4.23
N ASP A 66 -11.82 10.86 -3.53
CA ASP A 66 -11.97 10.70 -2.09
C ASP A 66 -12.31 9.25 -1.70
N PHE A 67 -13.17 8.59 -2.47
CA PHE A 67 -13.53 7.20 -2.24
C PHE A 67 -12.32 6.27 -2.38
N LEU A 68 -11.54 6.43 -3.46
CA LEU A 68 -10.36 5.61 -3.67
C LEU A 68 -9.27 5.89 -2.65
N PHE A 69 -9.04 7.16 -2.34
CA PHE A 69 -8.06 7.53 -1.32
C PHE A 69 -8.44 7.02 0.06
N ASP A 70 -9.73 7.11 0.44
CA ASP A 70 -10.20 6.55 1.72
C ASP A 70 -9.91 5.06 1.84
N LYS A 71 -10.08 4.28 0.75
CA LYS A 71 -9.71 2.86 0.73
C LYS A 71 -8.20 2.64 0.87
N MET A 72 -7.40 3.36 0.08
CA MET A 72 -5.95 3.18 0.05
C MET A 72 -5.29 3.66 1.35
N SER A 73 -5.79 4.73 1.94
CA SER A 73 -5.22 5.32 3.17
C SER A 73 -5.33 4.42 4.40
N LYS A 74 -6.28 3.49 4.41
CA LYS A 74 -6.53 2.54 5.50
C LYS A 74 -5.70 1.26 5.41
N ILE A 75 -4.99 1.06 4.31
CA ILE A 75 -4.12 -0.11 4.13
C ILE A 75 -3.00 -0.05 5.14
N LYS A 76 -2.78 -1.17 5.80
CA LYS A 76 -1.63 -1.37 6.67
C LYS A 76 -0.46 -1.90 5.87
N LEU A 77 0.66 -1.26 6.00
CA LEU A 77 1.89 -1.53 5.29
C LEU A 77 2.99 -1.95 6.26
N VAL A 78 3.84 -2.86 5.83
CA VAL A 78 5.01 -3.34 6.55
C VAL A 78 6.24 -3.05 5.70
N TYR A 79 7.29 -2.57 6.31
CA TYR A 79 8.58 -2.39 5.65
C TYR A 79 9.22 -3.74 5.35
N ASP A 80 9.69 -3.93 4.11
CA ASP A 80 10.36 -5.15 3.68
C ASP A 80 11.72 -4.81 3.06
N GLU A 81 12.79 -5.04 3.83
CA GLU A 81 14.17 -4.83 3.38
C GLU A 81 14.60 -5.80 2.27
N SER A 82 13.92 -6.94 2.17
CA SER A 82 14.25 -7.98 1.20
C SER A 82 13.56 -7.80 -0.15
N PHE A 83 12.63 -6.84 -0.23
CA PHE A 83 11.84 -6.63 -1.43
C PHE A 83 12.68 -5.95 -2.51
N ASP A 84 12.88 -6.66 -3.61
CA ASP A 84 13.50 -6.11 -4.80
C ASP A 84 12.42 -5.76 -5.81
N TYR A 85 12.27 -4.46 -6.06
CA TYR A 85 11.29 -3.97 -7.03
C TYR A 85 11.60 -4.47 -8.45
N GLU A 86 12.87 -4.70 -8.78
CA GLU A 86 13.29 -5.24 -10.07
C GLU A 86 12.72 -6.65 -10.28
N ASP A 87 12.61 -7.46 -9.24
CA ASP A 87 12.02 -8.80 -9.32
C ASP A 87 10.55 -8.77 -9.78
N LEU A 88 9.84 -7.67 -9.62
CA LEU A 88 8.48 -7.54 -10.15
C LEU A 88 8.43 -7.38 -11.67
N PHE A 89 9.49 -6.86 -12.29
CA PHE A 89 9.53 -6.56 -13.72
C PHE A 89 10.27 -7.61 -14.55
N PHE A 90 11.19 -8.37 -13.94
CA PHE A 90 12.00 -9.35 -14.67
C PHE A 90 11.35 -10.73 -14.85
N TYR A 91 10.21 -10.98 -14.21
CA TYR A 91 9.48 -12.19 -14.52
C TYR A 91 8.79 -12.05 -15.87
N PRO A 92 8.82 -13.13 -16.71
CA PRO A 92 8.14 -13.10 -17.99
C PRO A 92 6.69 -12.63 -17.74
N ILE A 93 6.23 -11.74 -18.61
CA ILE A 93 4.88 -11.17 -18.61
C ILE A 93 3.88 -12.34 -18.71
N SER A 94 3.67 -13.03 -17.62
CA SER A 94 2.53 -13.92 -17.47
C SER A 94 1.36 -13.05 -17.03
N ASP A 95 0.16 -13.37 -17.47
CA ASP A 95 -1.11 -12.68 -17.12
C ASP A 95 -1.32 -12.47 -15.60
N THR A 96 -0.48 -13.09 -14.79
CA THR A 96 -0.56 -13.12 -13.33
C THR A 96 0.01 -11.89 -12.63
N ARG A 97 0.68 -10.98 -13.33
CA ARG A 97 1.27 -9.77 -12.74
C ARG A 97 0.71 -8.48 -13.30
N GLN A 98 -0.56 -8.49 -13.68
CA GLN A 98 -1.25 -7.25 -13.98
C GLN A 98 -1.21 -6.36 -12.73
N HIS A 99 -0.80 -5.11 -12.90
CA HIS A 99 -0.86 -4.13 -11.83
C HIS A 99 -1.38 -2.80 -12.37
N PHE A 100 -1.86 -1.97 -11.44
CA PHE A 100 -2.20 -0.58 -11.68
C PHE A 100 -1.22 0.29 -10.91
N TYR A 101 -0.63 1.25 -11.58
CA TYR A 101 -0.04 2.39 -10.92
C TYR A 101 -1.14 3.42 -10.65
N VAL A 102 -1.37 3.76 -9.41
CA VAL A 102 -2.39 4.73 -8.99
C VAL A 102 -1.71 5.90 -8.31
N SER A 103 -1.95 7.11 -8.79
CA SER A 103 -1.35 8.32 -8.24
C SER A 103 -2.40 9.39 -7.96
N PHE A 104 -2.44 9.84 -6.72
CA PHE A 104 -3.25 10.96 -6.25
C PHE A 104 -2.40 12.22 -6.27
N HIS A 105 -2.93 13.30 -6.82
CA HIS A 105 -2.21 14.56 -6.97
C HIS A 105 -2.95 15.72 -6.32
N SER A 106 -2.19 16.60 -5.67
CA SER A 106 -2.63 17.93 -5.25
C SER A 106 -1.85 18.97 -6.03
N SER A 107 -2.52 20.01 -6.50
CA SER A 107 -1.88 21.09 -7.26
C SER A 107 -1.35 22.21 -6.36
N THR A 108 -1.91 22.35 -5.14
CA THR A 108 -1.52 23.43 -4.22
C THR A 108 -1.54 22.96 -2.77
N PRO A 109 -0.35 22.64 -2.19
CA PRO A 109 0.96 22.54 -2.82
C PRO A 109 1.05 21.35 -3.77
N LYS A 110 2.00 21.41 -4.72
CA LYS A 110 2.20 20.30 -5.67
C LYS A 110 2.78 19.07 -4.96
N LYS A 111 1.94 18.13 -4.62
CA LYS A 111 2.29 16.87 -3.94
C LYS A 111 1.58 15.70 -4.61
N ALA A 112 2.15 14.51 -4.48
CA ALA A 112 1.54 13.28 -4.97
C ALA A 112 1.82 12.11 -4.03
N ILE A 113 0.89 11.17 -3.98
CA ILE A 113 1.05 9.85 -3.36
C ILE A 113 0.75 8.80 -4.42
N SER A 114 1.63 7.82 -4.58
CA SER A 114 1.51 6.80 -5.61
C SER A 114 1.66 5.39 -5.03
N PHE A 115 0.95 4.45 -5.65
CA PHE A 115 0.93 3.05 -5.28
C PHE A 115 1.02 2.18 -6.52
N ASP A 116 1.62 1.00 -6.38
CA ASP A 116 1.41 -0.11 -7.30
C ASP A 116 0.47 -1.13 -6.67
N LEU A 117 -0.57 -1.49 -7.38
CA LEU A 117 -1.59 -2.44 -6.94
C LEU A 117 -1.62 -3.62 -7.89
N PHE A 118 -1.26 -4.80 -7.40
CA PHE A 118 -1.13 -6.03 -8.17
C PHE A 118 -2.37 -6.91 -8.12
N TYR A 119 -2.56 -7.72 -9.16
CA TYR A 119 -3.70 -8.62 -9.30
C TYR A 119 -3.90 -9.57 -8.12
N ASP A 120 -2.82 -10.05 -7.52
CA ASP A 120 -2.86 -10.94 -6.36
C ASP A 120 -3.19 -10.21 -5.05
N GLY A 121 -3.49 -8.91 -5.12
CA GLY A 121 -3.82 -8.06 -3.97
C GLY A 121 -2.61 -7.52 -3.22
N LEU A 122 -1.39 -7.71 -3.75
CA LEU A 122 -0.21 -7.02 -3.25
C LEU A 122 -0.36 -5.53 -3.55
N VAL A 123 -0.09 -4.69 -2.56
CA VAL A 123 0.05 -3.25 -2.72
C VAL A 123 1.45 -2.87 -2.29
N THR A 124 2.12 -2.08 -3.10
CA THR A 124 3.41 -1.49 -2.74
C THR A 124 3.31 0.03 -2.68
N PHE A 125 4.03 0.60 -1.75
CA PHE A 125 4.20 2.04 -1.59
C PHE A 125 5.67 2.34 -1.38
N SER A 126 6.21 3.25 -2.19
CA SER A 126 7.60 3.68 -2.05
C SER A 126 7.68 5.20 -1.99
N PRO A 127 7.92 5.79 -0.82
CA PRO A 127 7.99 7.24 -0.67
C PRO A 127 9.22 7.85 -1.35
N ASN A 128 10.32 7.09 -1.48
CA ASN A 128 11.61 7.62 -1.93
C ASN A 128 12.33 6.74 -2.96
N ALA A 129 11.62 5.79 -3.57
CA ALA A 129 12.14 4.82 -4.55
C ALA A 129 13.25 3.88 -4.03
N LYS A 130 13.49 3.84 -2.73
CA LYS A 130 14.47 2.94 -2.09
C LYS A 130 13.84 2.07 -1.02
N ASP A 131 12.93 2.66 -0.25
CA ASP A 131 12.26 1.98 0.86
C ASP A 131 10.91 1.52 0.38
N PHE A 132 10.68 0.20 0.38
CA PHE A 132 9.43 -0.39 -0.04
C PHE A 132 8.62 -0.85 1.16
N TYR A 133 7.36 -0.47 1.15
CA TYR A 133 6.36 -0.88 2.10
C TYR A 133 5.32 -1.72 1.38
N LEU A 134 5.05 -2.90 1.90
CA LEU A 134 4.12 -3.86 1.32
C LEU A 134 2.87 -3.95 2.19
N ILE A 135 1.73 -4.22 1.57
CA ILE A 135 0.50 -4.52 2.32
C ILE A 135 0.73 -5.71 3.27
N GLU A 136 0.32 -5.55 4.53
CA GLU A 136 0.46 -6.58 5.57
C GLU A 136 -0.29 -7.88 5.19
N GLU A 137 -1.49 -7.71 4.62
CA GLU A 137 -2.30 -8.82 4.11
C GLU A 137 -2.76 -8.53 2.69
N LYS A 138 -2.43 -9.42 1.74
CA LYS A 138 -2.88 -9.28 0.35
C LYS A 138 -4.39 -9.23 0.25
N ASN A 139 -4.90 -8.30 -0.55
CA ASN A 139 -6.33 -8.12 -0.76
C ASN A 139 -6.70 -8.12 -2.25
N PRO A 140 -6.95 -9.30 -2.87
CA PRO A 140 -7.33 -9.37 -4.29
C PRO A 140 -8.62 -8.63 -4.64
N SER A 141 -9.56 -8.49 -3.69
CA SER A 141 -10.81 -7.76 -3.94
C SER A 141 -10.56 -6.27 -4.15
N LEU A 142 -9.54 -5.71 -3.50
CA LEU A 142 -9.13 -4.31 -3.67
C LEU A 142 -8.68 -4.04 -5.11
N PHE A 143 -7.91 -4.97 -5.71
CA PHE A 143 -7.50 -4.87 -7.11
C PHE A 143 -8.70 -4.84 -8.05
N THR A 144 -9.66 -5.72 -7.84
CA THR A 144 -10.87 -5.81 -8.66
C THR A 144 -11.71 -4.53 -8.55
N GLU A 145 -11.96 -4.06 -7.34
CA GLU A 145 -12.76 -2.86 -7.09
C GLU A 145 -12.11 -1.60 -7.70
N ILE A 146 -10.83 -1.42 -7.49
CA ILE A 146 -10.09 -0.27 -8.06
C ILE A 146 -10.03 -0.40 -9.59
N GLY A 147 -9.79 -1.61 -10.10
CA GLY A 147 -9.76 -1.89 -11.52
C GLY A 147 -11.07 -1.57 -12.24
N GLU A 148 -12.21 -1.86 -11.62
CA GLU A 148 -13.53 -1.50 -12.17
C GLU A 148 -13.71 0.02 -12.24
N ILE A 149 -13.37 0.73 -11.19
CA ILE A 149 -13.47 2.20 -11.15
C ILE A 149 -12.55 2.82 -12.20
N VAL A 150 -11.31 2.32 -12.29
CA VAL A 150 -10.31 2.82 -13.25
C VAL A 150 -10.68 2.51 -14.70
N ARG A 151 -11.27 1.34 -14.99
CA ARG A 151 -11.65 0.94 -16.35
C ARG A 151 -12.92 1.64 -16.84
N TYR A 152 -13.89 1.82 -15.96
CA TYR A 152 -15.22 2.29 -16.35
C TYR A 152 -15.50 3.75 -16.02
N GLY A 153 -14.52 4.43 -15.43
CA GLY A 153 -14.58 5.88 -15.25
C GLY A 153 -15.53 6.34 -14.16
N GLY A 154 -15.86 5.51 -13.19
CA GLY A 154 -16.67 5.96 -12.10
C GLY A 154 -17.09 4.87 -11.11
N ILE A 155 -17.51 5.33 -9.93
CA ILE A 155 -18.15 4.48 -8.93
C ILE A 155 -19.50 4.04 -9.52
N ALA A 156 -19.74 2.73 -9.60
CA ALA A 156 -21.07 2.21 -9.96
C ALA A 156 -22.11 2.85 -9.03
N LYS A 157 -23.13 3.42 -9.63
CA LYS A 157 -24.24 4.06 -8.89
C LYS A 157 -25.13 3.01 -8.27
#